data_a58622f3f3c308ae52e9b9a331f488ff
#
_entry.id   a58622f3f3c308ae52e9b9a331f488ff
#
_cell.length_a   1.000
_cell.length_b   1.000
_cell.length_c   1.000
_cell.angle_alpha   90.00
_cell.angle_beta   90.00
_cell.angle_gamma   90.00
#
_symmetry.space_group_name_H-M   'P 1'
#
loop_
_entity.id
_entity.type
_entity.pdbx_description
1 polymer ?
#
loop_
_entity_poly.entity_id
_entity_poly.type
_entity_poly.pdbx_seq_one_letter_code
_entity_poly.pdbx_strand_id
1 'polypeptide(L)'
;MFGMIKSVVHPREFLYRIPPFLYYILTVLCMRCPICQKDTKVTNSRNADHGRAIKRRRWCTSCGRRFTTYERLELLGIEVVKRNGSKEPFLRHKLESGIRKALEKRPYTEEQLQKLVSSIENDIFDLNKDMVESSIIGQKVLLHLKQFDKVAYLRFASVYRNFRSPKAFEKEIKKLQK
;
A
#
# COMPACT_ATOMS: atom_id res chain seq x y z
N MET A 1 -1.22 -38.06 -52.23
CA MET A 1 -1.20 -36.59 -52.14
C MET A 1 -2.28 -36.17 -51.15
N PHE A 2 -1.91 -36.00 -49.88
CA PHE A 2 -2.85 -35.62 -48.81
C PHE A 2 -2.71 -34.12 -48.55
N GLY A 3 -3.74 -33.38 -48.90
CA GLY A 3 -3.83 -31.96 -48.63
C GLY A 3 -4.26 -31.68 -47.17
N MET A 4 -3.38 -31.12 -46.38
CA MET A 4 -3.68 -30.63 -45.03
C MET A 4 -4.48 -29.34 -45.14
N ILE A 5 -5.75 -29.38 -44.81
CA ILE A 5 -6.59 -28.17 -44.57
C ILE A 5 -6.31 -27.70 -43.17
N LYS A 6 -5.55 -26.62 -43.02
CA LYS A 6 -5.42 -25.87 -41.76
C LYS A 6 -6.68 -25.04 -41.60
N SER A 7 -7.60 -25.47 -40.75
CA SER A 7 -8.72 -24.64 -40.29
C SER A 7 -8.21 -23.57 -39.32
N VAL A 8 -8.14 -22.34 -39.79
CA VAL A 8 -7.90 -21.18 -38.96
C VAL A 8 -9.19 -20.91 -38.17
N VAL A 9 -9.20 -21.32 -36.91
CA VAL A 9 -10.31 -21.02 -36.01
C VAL A 9 -10.26 -19.52 -35.68
N HIS A 10 -11.24 -18.77 -36.15
CA HIS A 10 -11.39 -17.34 -35.89
C HIS A 10 -11.73 -17.09 -34.41
N PRO A 11 -11.08 -16.14 -33.73
CA PRO A 11 -11.30 -15.91 -32.29
C PRO A 11 -12.71 -15.45 -31.91
N ARG A 12 -13.60 -15.23 -32.89
CA ARG A 12 -14.99 -14.78 -32.65
C ARG A 12 -15.97 -15.88 -32.28
N GLU A 13 -15.67 -17.14 -32.52
CA GLU A 13 -16.60 -18.26 -32.25
C GLU A 13 -16.55 -18.77 -30.80
N PHE A 14 -15.53 -18.42 -30.04
CA PHE A 14 -15.41 -18.82 -28.62
C PHE A 14 -16.29 -18.02 -27.67
N LEU A 15 -16.82 -16.88 -28.08
CA LEU A 15 -17.62 -15.97 -27.24
C LEU A 15 -19.08 -16.37 -27.07
N TYR A 16 -19.61 -17.29 -27.92
CA TYR A 16 -21.01 -17.69 -27.88
C TYR A 16 -21.35 -18.82 -26.89
N ARG A 17 -20.35 -19.40 -26.20
CA ARG A 17 -20.56 -20.49 -25.25
C ARG A 17 -20.36 -20.11 -23.78
N ILE A 18 -20.11 -18.84 -23.49
CA ILE A 18 -19.97 -18.38 -22.10
C ILE A 18 -21.37 -18.00 -21.60
N PRO A 19 -21.89 -18.65 -20.55
CA PRO A 19 -23.20 -18.28 -20.00
C PRO A 19 -23.16 -16.82 -19.56
N PRO A 20 -24.28 -16.06 -19.72
CA PRO A 20 -24.32 -14.62 -19.45
C PRO A 20 -23.86 -14.26 -18.03
N PHE A 21 -24.01 -15.16 -17.08
CA PHE A 21 -23.54 -15.01 -15.72
C PHE A 21 -21.99 -14.97 -15.64
N LEU A 22 -21.29 -15.77 -16.41
CA LEU A 22 -19.82 -15.79 -16.45
C LEU A 22 -19.25 -14.57 -17.20
N TYR A 23 -19.99 -14.07 -18.19
CA TYR A 23 -19.66 -12.82 -18.88
C TYR A 23 -19.76 -11.62 -17.94
N TYR A 24 -20.78 -11.61 -17.07
CA TYR A 24 -20.96 -10.56 -16.07
C TYR A 24 -19.84 -10.57 -15.01
N ILE A 25 -19.40 -11.75 -14.56
CA ILE A 25 -18.27 -11.91 -13.63
C ILE A 25 -16.96 -11.45 -14.27
N LEU A 26 -16.71 -11.75 -15.52
CA LEU A 26 -15.47 -11.33 -16.23
C LEU A 26 -15.43 -9.81 -16.49
N THR A 27 -16.56 -9.16 -16.69
CA THR A 27 -16.62 -7.70 -16.90
C THR A 27 -16.56 -6.88 -15.62
N VAL A 28 -17.00 -7.43 -14.49
CA VAL A 28 -16.95 -6.76 -13.18
C VAL A 28 -15.54 -6.76 -12.57
N LEU A 29 -14.66 -7.67 -12.99
CA LEU A 29 -13.30 -7.82 -12.47
C LEU A 29 -12.24 -6.92 -13.12
N CYS A 30 -12.60 -6.11 -14.13
CA CYS A 30 -11.64 -5.23 -14.79
C CYS A 30 -11.64 -3.83 -14.17
N MET A 31 -10.50 -3.41 -13.63
CA MET A 31 -10.31 -2.03 -13.20
C MET A 31 -10.43 -1.09 -14.40
N ARG A 32 -11.29 -0.09 -14.28
CA ARG A 32 -11.54 0.91 -15.33
C ARG A 32 -10.44 1.97 -15.37
N CYS A 33 -10.25 2.57 -16.53
CA CYS A 33 -9.31 3.66 -16.73
C CYS A 33 -9.73 4.89 -15.89
N PRO A 34 -8.84 5.50 -15.10
CA PRO A 34 -9.18 6.68 -14.29
C PRO A 34 -9.51 7.92 -15.13
N ILE A 35 -9.17 7.93 -16.42
CA ILE A 35 -9.38 9.08 -17.32
C ILE A 35 -10.67 8.94 -18.13
N CYS A 36 -10.86 7.81 -18.84
CA CYS A 36 -11.99 7.63 -19.76
C CYS A 36 -13.00 6.57 -19.29
N GLN A 37 -12.82 5.96 -18.14
CA GLN A 37 -13.69 4.97 -17.49
C GLN A 37 -13.93 3.70 -18.32
N LYS A 38 -13.15 3.48 -19.40
CA LYS A 38 -13.20 2.27 -20.22
C LYS A 38 -12.26 1.18 -19.70
N ASP A 39 -12.43 -0.03 -20.19
CA ASP A 39 -11.68 -1.18 -19.73
C ASP A 39 -10.17 -1.06 -19.96
N THR A 40 -9.41 -1.70 -19.10
CA THR A 40 -7.95 -1.69 -19.15
C THR A 40 -7.40 -3.11 -19.16
N LYS A 41 -6.25 -3.27 -19.83
CA LYS A 41 -5.52 -4.55 -19.86
C LYS A 41 -4.28 -4.49 -18.97
N VAL A 42 -4.01 -5.58 -18.25
CA VAL A 42 -2.76 -5.74 -17.51
C VAL A 42 -1.66 -6.14 -18.51
N THR A 43 -0.61 -5.35 -18.57
CA THR A 43 0.54 -5.62 -19.45
C THR A 43 1.70 -6.30 -18.73
N ASN A 44 1.79 -6.11 -17.41
CA ASN A 44 2.81 -6.72 -16.57
C ASN A 44 2.32 -6.85 -15.13
N SER A 45 2.71 -7.94 -14.44
CA SER A 45 2.46 -8.17 -13.03
C SER A 45 3.75 -8.61 -12.36
N ARG A 46 4.06 -8.04 -11.20
CA ARG A 46 5.25 -8.40 -10.40
C ARG A 46 4.89 -8.41 -8.93
N ASN A 47 5.48 -9.34 -8.18
CA ASN A 47 5.41 -9.29 -6.73
C ASN A 47 6.10 -8.03 -6.21
N ALA A 48 5.53 -7.42 -5.19
CA ALA A 48 6.06 -6.28 -4.46
C ALA A 48 5.91 -6.55 -2.95
N ASP A 49 6.61 -5.77 -2.14
CA ASP A 49 6.54 -5.85 -0.68
C ASP A 49 6.72 -7.30 -0.16
N HIS A 50 7.77 -7.99 -0.64
CA HIS A 50 8.10 -9.38 -0.25
C HIS A 50 6.94 -10.38 -0.46
N GLY A 51 6.16 -10.20 -1.54
CA GLY A 51 5.04 -11.08 -1.90
C GLY A 51 3.69 -10.69 -1.27
N ARG A 52 3.65 -9.64 -0.43
CA ARG A 52 2.40 -9.15 0.19
C ARG A 52 1.64 -8.15 -0.66
N ALA A 53 2.20 -7.74 -1.80
CA ALA A 53 1.55 -6.89 -2.79
C ALA A 53 1.84 -7.37 -4.21
N ILE A 54 0.92 -7.09 -5.11
CA ILE A 54 1.11 -7.29 -6.55
C ILE A 54 1.07 -5.92 -7.22
N LYS A 55 2.18 -5.56 -7.88
CA LYS A 55 2.27 -4.36 -8.72
C LYS A 55 1.87 -4.73 -10.13
N ARG A 56 0.82 -4.09 -10.68
CA ARG A 56 0.35 -4.33 -12.05
C ARG A 56 0.50 -3.08 -12.91
N ARG A 57 1.15 -3.20 -14.06
CA ARG A 57 1.11 -2.19 -15.11
C ARG A 57 -0.13 -2.40 -15.96
N ARG A 58 -0.90 -1.34 -16.18
CA ARG A 58 -2.14 -1.35 -16.96
C ARG A 58 -2.04 -0.40 -18.13
N TRP A 59 -2.74 -0.77 -19.19
CA TRP A 59 -2.89 0.03 -20.41
C TRP A 59 -4.37 0.13 -20.77
N CYS A 60 -4.84 1.35 -21.01
CA CYS A 60 -6.18 1.59 -21.52
C CYS A 60 -6.18 1.45 -23.05
N THR A 61 -6.98 0.52 -23.57
CA THR A 61 -7.08 0.27 -25.02
C THR A 61 -7.77 1.39 -25.78
N SER A 62 -8.57 2.24 -25.08
CA SER A 62 -9.32 3.33 -25.69
C SER A 62 -8.53 4.64 -25.75
N CYS A 63 -7.92 5.09 -24.64
CA CYS A 63 -7.21 6.39 -24.59
C CYS A 63 -5.68 6.24 -24.59
N GLY A 64 -5.14 5.01 -24.71
CA GLY A 64 -3.70 4.75 -24.73
C GLY A 64 -2.95 5.00 -23.41
N ARG A 65 -3.63 5.47 -22.38
CA ARG A 65 -3.00 5.82 -21.09
C ARG A 65 -2.46 4.57 -20.40
N ARG A 66 -1.25 4.69 -19.86
CA ARG A 66 -0.61 3.67 -19.03
C ARG A 66 -0.57 4.14 -17.58
N PHE A 67 -0.87 3.25 -16.65
CA PHE A 67 -0.81 3.51 -15.21
C PHE A 67 -0.47 2.24 -14.44
N THR A 68 -0.15 2.41 -13.17
CA THR A 68 0.22 1.30 -12.30
C THR A 68 -0.80 1.19 -11.17
N THR A 69 -1.18 -0.03 -10.84
CA THR A 69 -2.01 -0.36 -9.68
C THR A 69 -1.26 -1.29 -8.75
N TYR A 70 -1.60 -1.21 -7.46
CA TYR A 70 -1.12 -2.12 -6.46
C TYR A 70 -2.31 -2.83 -5.84
N GLU A 71 -2.28 -4.16 -5.87
CA GLU A 71 -3.16 -4.99 -5.05
C GLU A 71 -2.38 -5.33 -3.78
N ARG A 72 -2.95 -5.02 -2.64
CA ARG A 72 -2.33 -5.25 -1.32
C ARG A 72 -3.30 -5.96 -0.42
N LEU A 73 -2.77 -6.74 0.50
CA LEU A 73 -3.55 -7.21 1.63
C LEU A 73 -3.92 -5.99 2.48
N GLU A 74 -5.19 -5.82 2.75
CA GLU A 74 -5.63 -4.91 3.80
C GLU A 74 -5.64 -5.64 5.14
N LEU A 75 -5.19 -4.96 6.19
CA LEU A 75 -5.28 -5.44 7.56
C LEU A 75 -6.72 -5.29 8.05
N LEU A 76 -7.63 -6.09 7.43
CA LEU A 76 -9.03 -6.10 7.82
C LEU A 76 -9.13 -6.72 9.22
N GLY A 77 -9.76 -6.00 10.13
CA GLY A 77 -10.06 -6.49 11.47
C GLY A 77 -9.15 -5.98 12.60
N ILE A 78 -8.05 -5.29 12.30
CA ILE A 78 -7.28 -4.66 13.38
C ILE A 78 -7.96 -3.35 13.80
N GLU A 79 -8.36 -3.28 15.05
CA GLU A 79 -8.84 -2.06 15.71
C GLU A 79 -7.69 -1.34 16.42
N VAL A 80 -7.62 -0.03 16.24
CA VAL A 80 -6.67 0.83 16.96
C VAL A 80 -7.34 1.46 18.15
N VAL A 81 -6.83 1.17 19.33
CA VAL A 81 -7.27 1.81 20.59
C VAL A 81 -6.49 3.08 20.80
N LYS A 82 -7.18 4.22 20.82
CA LYS A 82 -6.58 5.54 21.09
C LYS A 82 -6.38 5.80 22.58
N ARG A 83 -5.57 6.80 22.90
CA ARG A 83 -5.30 7.21 24.29
C ARG A 83 -6.55 7.59 25.10
N ASN A 84 -7.60 8.05 24.42
CA ASN A 84 -8.89 8.38 25.05
C ASN A 84 -9.84 7.16 25.15
N GLY A 85 -9.36 5.95 24.82
CA GLY A 85 -10.14 4.72 24.84
C GLY A 85 -11.02 4.49 23.61
N SER A 86 -11.14 5.46 22.69
CA SER A 86 -11.91 5.24 21.46
C SER A 86 -11.24 4.23 20.54
N LYS A 87 -12.04 3.47 19.84
CA LYS A 87 -11.60 2.47 18.87
C LYS A 87 -11.87 2.96 17.45
N GLU A 88 -10.94 2.71 16.56
CA GLU A 88 -11.12 2.95 15.12
C GLU A 88 -10.42 1.86 14.33
N PRO A 89 -10.86 1.56 13.09
CA PRO A 89 -10.15 0.60 12.26
C PRO A 89 -8.75 1.12 11.92
N PHE A 90 -7.80 0.17 11.80
CA PHE A 90 -6.48 0.50 11.28
C PHE A 90 -6.60 0.93 9.82
N LEU A 91 -6.12 2.13 9.52
CA LEU A 91 -6.18 2.71 8.17
C LEU A 91 -4.77 3.07 7.71
N ARG A 92 -4.25 2.33 6.71
CA ARG A 92 -2.94 2.55 6.11
C ARG A 92 -2.69 4.02 5.75
N HIS A 93 -3.68 4.70 5.15
CA HIS A 93 -3.52 6.09 4.73
C HIS A 93 -3.27 7.06 5.90
N LYS A 94 -3.78 6.76 7.11
CA LYS A 94 -3.49 7.55 8.32
C LYS A 94 -2.05 7.37 8.77
N LEU A 95 -1.54 6.14 8.75
CA LEU A 95 -0.15 5.83 9.03
C LEU A 95 0.78 6.55 8.04
N GLU A 96 0.52 6.39 6.75
CA GLU A 96 1.28 7.02 5.68
C GLU A 96 1.27 8.55 5.77
N SER A 97 0.10 9.17 6.03
CA SER A 97 -0.02 10.62 6.21
C SER A 97 0.83 11.13 7.38
N GLY A 98 0.85 10.41 8.50
CA GLY A 98 1.68 10.75 9.66
C GLY A 98 3.18 10.71 9.33
N ILE A 99 3.61 9.70 8.59
CA ILE A 99 5.01 9.54 8.16
C ILE A 99 5.38 10.62 7.13
N ARG A 100 4.52 10.92 6.14
CA ARG A 100 4.75 12.00 5.16
C ARG A 100 4.94 13.35 5.82
N LYS A 101 4.14 13.69 6.84
CA LYS A 101 4.31 14.93 7.62
C LYS A 101 5.67 14.99 8.31
N ALA A 102 6.14 13.87 8.86
CA ALA A 102 7.46 13.82 9.48
C ALA A 102 8.60 13.97 8.45
N LEU A 103 8.42 13.45 7.24
CA LEU A 103 9.36 13.50 6.13
C LEU A 103 9.27 14.78 5.28
N GLU A 104 8.41 15.73 5.64
CA GLU A 104 8.24 16.97 4.87
C GLU A 104 9.57 17.70 4.66
N LYS A 105 9.86 18.08 3.41
CA LYS A 105 11.13 18.70 2.97
C LYS A 105 12.38 17.84 3.20
N ARG A 106 12.22 16.52 3.41
CA ARG A 106 13.35 15.57 3.43
C ARG A 106 13.46 14.88 2.07
N PRO A 107 14.68 14.55 1.62
CA PRO A 107 14.86 13.80 0.37
C PRO A 107 14.45 12.35 0.57
N TYR A 108 13.46 11.89 -0.18
CA TYR A 108 13.07 10.48 -0.27
C TYR A 108 12.34 10.21 -1.58
N THR A 109 12.34 8.97 -2.02
CA THR A 109 11.54 8.53 -3.16
C THR A 109 10.21 7.93 -2.68
N GLU A 110 9.19 7.97 -3.54
CA GLU A 110 7.90 7.35 -3.24
C GLU A 110 8.06 5.84 -2.95
N GLU A 111 8.98 5.19 -3.65
CA GLU A 111 9.28 3.76 -3.43
C GLU A 111 9.84 3.50 -2.03
N GLN A 112 10.76 4.36 -1.56
CA GLN A 112 11.31 4.26 -0.21
C GLN A 112 10.24 4.46 0.86
N LEU A 113 9.35 5.44 0.68
CA LEU A 113 8.24 5.67 1.58
C LEU A 113 7.31 4.45 1.63
N GLN A 114 6.93 3.91 0.48
CA GLN A 114 6.04 2.75 0.42
C GLN A 114 6.67 1.51 1.09
N LYS A 115 7.97 1.29 0.92
CA LYS A 115 8.71 0.24 1.64
C LYS A 115 8.68 0.46 3.15
N LEU A 116 8.93 1.69 3.59
CA LEU A 116 8.90 2.04 5.01
C LEU A 116 7.51 1.78 5.63
N VAL A 117 6.45 2.25 4.97
CA VAL A 117 5.08 2.04 5.44
C VAL A 117 4.75 0.54 5.50
N SER A 118 5.10 -0.22 4.45
CA SER A 118 4.85 -1.67 4.40
C SER A 118 5.63 -2.43 5.47
N SER A 119 6.85 -2.02 5.80
CA SER A 119 7.62 -2.63 6.89
C SER A 119 6.96 -2.41 8.25
N ILE A 120 6.43 -1.21 8.49
CA ILE A 120 5.70 -0.89 9.73
C ILE A 120 4.39 -1.69 9.81
N GLU A 121 3.66 -1.80 8.71
CA GLU A 121 2.43 -2.63 8.64
C GLU A 121 2.72 -4.09 8.95
N ASN A 122 3.83 -4.62 8.42
CA ASN A 122 4.25 -5.98 8.71
C ASN A 122 4.51 -6.19 10.20
N ASP A 123 5.22 -5.25 10.84
CA ASP A 123 5.48 -5.29 12.27
C ASP A 123 4.18 -5.26 13.11
N ILE A 124 3.15 -4.54 12.62
CA ILE A 124 1.84 -4.48 13.29
C ILE A 124 1.10 -5.79 13.08
N PHE A 125 1.14 -6.35 11.87
CA PHE A 125 0.51 -7.63 11.55
C PHE A 125 1.12 -8.78 12.36
N ASP A 126 2.45 -8.79 12.49
CA ASP A 126 3.19 -9.84 13.21
C ASP A 126 2.90 -9.85 14.73
N LEU A 127 2.23 -8.79 15.25
CA LEU A 127 1.70 -8.83 16.63
C LEU A 127 0.56 -9.84 16.80
N ASN A 128 -0.08 -10.24 15.71
CA ASN A 128 -1.21 -11.19 15.68
C ASN A 128 -2.32 -10.85 16.69
N LYS A 129 -2.72 -9.59 16.75
CA LYS A 129 -3.74 -9.05 17.65
C LYS A 129 -4.84 -8.35 16.87
N ASP A 130 -6.09 -8.59 17.25
CA ASP A 130 -7.25 -7.90 16.68
C ASP A 130 -7.37 -6.45 17.17
N MET A 131 -6.79 -6.14 18.34
CA MET A 131 -6.74 -4.79 18.88
C MET A 131 -5.31 -4.39 19.20
N VAL A 132 -4.89 -3.21 18.71
CA VAL A 132 -3.54 -2.66 18.91
C VAL A 132 -3.65 -1.24 19.43
N GLU A 133 -2.95 -0.93 20.50
CA GLU A 133 -2.87 0.43 21.00
C GLU A 133 -2.13 1.36 20.03
N SER A 134 -2.62 2.58 19.86
CA SER A 134 -1.93 3.62 19.07
C SER A 134 -0.51 3.92 19.58
N SER A 135 -0.25 3.66 20.85
CA SER A 135 1.07 3.73 21.50
C SER A 135 2.05 2.74 20.89
N ILE A 136 1.63 1.51 20.61
CA ILE A 136 2.45 0.47 20.00
C ILE A 136 2.77 0.83 18.55
N ILE A 137 1.75 1.27 17.79
CA ILE A 137 1.94 1.71 16.40
C ILE A 137 2.95 2.85 16.34
N GLY A 138 2.82 3.85 17.20
CA GLY A 138 3.76 4.97 17.25
C GLY A 138 5.18 4.55 17.62
N GLN A 139 5.37 3.56 18.49
CA GLN A 139 6.69 3.01 18.80
C GLN A 139 7.31 2.32 17.58
N LYS A 140 6.51 1.53 16.81
CA LYS A 140 6.98 0.89 15.58
C LYS A 140 7.38 1.94 14.53
N VAL A 141 6.58 3.00 14.35
CA VAL A 141 6.93 4.12 13.46
C VAL A 141 8.25 4.75 13.88
N LEU A 142 8.45 5.04 15.15
CA LEU A 142 9.69 5.63 15.67
C LEU A 142 10.90 4.71 15.42
N LEU A 143 10.76 3.41 15.61
CA LEU A 143 11.83 2.44 15.37
C LEU A 143 12.31 2.50 13.92
N HIS A 144 11.40 2.46 12.97
CA HIS A 144 11.72 2.51 11.55
C HIS A 144 12.23 3.88 11.11
N LEU A 145 11.63 4.99 11.57
CA LEU A 145 12.09 6.34 11.26
C LEU A 145 13.50 6.61 11.79
N LYS A 146 13.88 6.05 12.94
CA LYS A 146 15.23 6.19 13.49
C LYS A 146 16.31 5.71 12.53
N GLN A 147 16.03 4.64 11.80
CA GLN A 147 16.94 4.07 10.80
C GLN A 147 16.86 4.79 9.45
N PHE A 148 15.66 5.26 9.10
CA PHE A 148 15.40 5.87 7.81
C PHE A 148 15.87 7.33 7.74
N ASP A 149 15.45 8.18 8.68
CA ASP A 149 15.85 9.60 8.77
C ASP A 149 15.72 10.12 10.21
N LYS A 150 16.86 10.48 10.80
CA LYS A 150 16.92 10.95 12.20
C LYS A 150 16.15 12.25 12.45
N VAL A 151 16.04 13.12 11.44
CA VAL A 151 15.25 14.38 11.56
C VAL A 151 13.76 14.09 11.52
N ALA A 152 13.31 13.22 10.61
CA ALA A 152 11.91 12.76 10.57
C ALA A 152 11.53 12.03 11.88
N TYR A 153 12.44 11.22 12.43
CA TYR A 153 12.26 10.63 13.76
C TYR A 153 11.97 11.69 14.83
N LEU A 154 12.79 12.75 14.92
CA LEU A 154 12.62 13.81 15.91
C LEU A 154 11.30 14.56 15.75
N ARG A 155 10.90 14.84 14.49
CA ARG A 155 9.62 15.48 14.18
C ARG A 155 8.44 14.60 14.60
N PHE A 156 8.47 13.34 14.27
CA PHE A 156 7.42 12.41 14.67
C PHE A 156 7.40 12.23 16.18
N ALA A 157 8.56 12.07 16.82
CA ALA A 157 8.69 11.97 18.27
C ALA A 157 8.16 13.19 19.01
N SER A 158 8.37 14.42 18.48
CA SER A 158 7.92 15.66 19.09
C SER A 158 6.39 15.71 19.27
N VAL A 159 5.65 15.21 18.27
CA VAL A 159 4.18 15.14 18.30
C VAL A 159 3.71 13.93 19.11
N TYR A 160 4.33 12.78 18.85
CA TYR A 160 3.91 11.49 19.41
C TYR A 160 4.16 11.42 20.93
N ARG A 161 5.34 11.80 21.42
CA ARG A 161 5.75 11.70 22.82
C ARG A 161 5.27 12.85 23.69
N ASN A 162 4.78 13.95 23.07
CA ASN A 162 4.30 15.13 23.79
C ASN A 162 5.27 15.59 24.88
N PHE A 163 6.50 15.97 24.49
CA PHE A 163 7.53 16.40 25.43
C PHE A 163 7.07 17.59 26.27
N ARG A 164 7.19 17.47 27.60
CA ARG A 164 6.77 18.51 28.54
C ARG A 164 7.84 19.59 28.81
N SER A 165 9.07 19.36 28.37
CA SER A 165 10.17 20.32 28.57
C SER A 165 11.23 20.20 27.47
N PRO A 166 11.95 21.30 27.15
CA PRO A 166 13.08 21.28 26.24
C PRO A 166 14.15 20.26 26.61
N LYS A 167 14.46 20.12 27.91
CA LYS A 167 15.43 19.15 28.44
C LYS A 167 15.07 17.69 28.10
N ALA A 168 13.78 17.35 28.09
CA ALA A 168 13.32 16.02 27.70
C ALA A 168 13.57 15.76 26.21
N PHE A 169 13.39 16.78 25.36
CA PHE A 169 13.68 16.70 23.93
C PHE A 169 15.19 16.62 23.66
N GLU A 170 16.02 17.38 24.37
CA GLU A 170 17.50 17.29 24.28
C GLU A 170 17.98 15.86 24.61
N LYS A 171 17.44 15.22 25.63
CA LYS A 171 17.77 13.84 25.97
C LYS A 171 17.48 12.88 24.81
N GLU A 172 16.40 13.13 24.09
CA GLU A 172 16.05 12.31 22.93
C GLU A 172 17.00 12.52 21.76
N ILE A 173 17.45 13.77 21.52
CA ILE A 173 18.48 14.08 20.52
C ILE A 173 19.78 13.36 20.86
N LYS A 174 20.24 13.41 22.11
CA LYS A 174 21.48 12.73 22.56
C LYS A 174 21.45 11.21 22.33
N LYS A 175 20.27 10.57 22.40
CA LYS A 175 20.12 9.13 22.08
C LYS A 175 20.29 8.79 20.61
N LEU A 176 20.18 9.76 19.70
CA LEU A 176 20.37 9.58 18.27
C LEU A 176 21.81 9.83 17.80
N GLN A 177 22.63 10.40 18.66
CA GLN A 177 24.03 10.70 18.38
C GLN A 177 24.98 9.55 18.79
N LYS A 178 24.49 8.63 19.63
CA LYS A 178 25.14 7.35 19.95
C LYS A 178 24.79 6.28 18.91
#